data_9808f1e3b21fe64786bd610b5fbe5a72
#
_entry.id   9808f1e3b21fe64786bd610b5fbe5a72
#
_cell.length_a   1.000
_cell.length_b   1.000
_cell.length_c   1.000
_cell.angle_alpha   90.00
_cell.angle_beta   90.00
_cell.angle_gamma   90.00
#
_symmetry.space_group_name_H-M   'P 1'
#
loop_
_entity.id
_entity.type
_entity.pdbx_description
1 polymer ?
#
loop_
_entity_poly.entity_id
_entity_poly.type
_entity_poly.pdbx_seq_one_letter_code
_entity_poly.pdbx_strand_id
1 'polypeptide(L)'
;MLERIAITVPIFPVKRNNPLLSEHMKIWLWNTSPWLWAALGGILIGLNAPGWHTQLVGLVAHLPVMLMLEQVRKCHGSFGKRLLLAILLCWGVGGVGAMMSAHWITNSAHVFGHLPWVVSMGITGMGYGLEVGLLLFVLHAMPILLLRSGRVWDLPVRLCWFLWVDTWYPRLIHWNFGGLTFTQVPLLEQVADLIGASGMALFSIGLSLWLLLLWRRAVEGQDISRRVLGVGLACYFGLLGSGIGYGAWQQSDVVGHSSGTPLHIVSVQPNFSLRKLASNPDLAYSERIRNFKTLLADSYHALSQPPESSGVPRLLVWPESVFPAAFFKNPETRQAVSRFAREHQTAILLASVDWSGTPGNYRFQGISVLVGPDGQVRGRYNKIFLIPFGETIPLSDWFPGLAQLLRENIHNLSEFEAGREFTAFSLSEQLRLSAPICFDIFAPDTIRNMTRNGSQLAVNLSNLAWFGQSTASDNMEAVLRWRAIENRTPVLFASNNGRSVLIGADGQSLSPRLGLFEEGVISTTIKLTPRFSFYREYQEWVNITWLVLFLGLLWIGHRQENLLNGW
;
A
#
# COMPACT_ATOMS: atom_id res chain seq x y z
N MET A 1 37.97 9.22 2.66
CA MET A 1 37.05 9.94 3.56
C MET A 1 36.24 9.01 4.48
N LEU A 2 36.16 7.72 4.17
CA LEU A 2 35.46 6.69 4.98
C LEU A 2 36.31 6.13 6.14
N GLU A 3 37.64 6.26 6.11
CA GLU A 3 38.52 5.68 7.14
C GLU A 3 38.63 6.47 8.46
N ARG A 4 38.04 7.65 8.58
CA ARG A 4 38.07 8.46 9.81
C ARG A 4 36.76 8.48 10.62
N ILE A 5 35.78 7.62 10.30
CA ILE A 5 34.61 7.39 11.15
C ILE A 5 34.85 6.07 11.92
N ALA A 6 35.90 6.01 12.69
CA ALA A 6 36.03 5.00 13.74
C ALA A 6 35.02 5.35 14.84
N ILE A 7 33.85 4.68 14.81
CA ILE A 7 32.83 4.77 15.85
C ILE A 7 33.33 3.93 17.01
N THR A 8 34.08 4.55 17.93
CA THR A 8 34.39 3.93 19.24
C THR A 8 33.08 3.89 20.03
N VAL A 9 32.42 2.75 20.08
CA VAL A 9 31.33 2.49 20.99
C VAL A 9 31.90 2.43 22.41
N PRO A 10 31.43 3.25 23.38
CA PRO A 10 31.98 3.24 24.72
C PRO A 10 31.69 1.90 25.40
N ILE A 11 32.72 1.26 25.94
CA ILE A 11 32.61 0.10 26.82
C ILE A 11 32.06 0.62 28.16
N PHE A 12 30.75 0.56 28.38
CA PHE A 12 30.16 0.87 29.69
C PHE A 12 30.28 -0.37 30.60
N PRO A 13 30.57 -0.20 31.90
CA PRO A 13 30.56 -1.31 32.84
C PRO A 13 29.11 -1.85 32.97
N VAL A 14 28.90 -3.06 32.50
CA VAL A 14 27.66 -3.80 32.64
C VAL A 14 27.47 -4.13 34.12
N LYS A 15 26.41 -3.61 34.76
CA LYS A 15 26.06 -4.01 36.13
C LYS A 15 25.72 -5.50 36.15
N ARG A 16 26.53 -6.25 36.93
CA ARG A 16 26.37 -7.69 37.16
C ARG A 16 25.01 -7.93 37.85
N ASN A 17 24.16 -8.79 37.27
CA ASN A 17 23.15 -9.65 37.86
C ASN A 17 21.89 -9.79 36.99
N ASN A 18 22.02 -10.46 35.83
CA ASN A 18 20.85 -11.01 35.16
C ASN A 18 21.18 -12.42 34.63
N PRO A 19 20.53 -13.51 35.14
CA PRO A 19 20.88 -14.89 34.81
C PRO A 19 20.45 -15.34 33.41
N LEU A 20 19.72 -14.51 32.65
CA LEU A 20 19.13 -14.91 31.37
C LEU A 20 20.14 -14.93 30.19
N LEU A 21 21.26 -14.22 30.28
CA LEU A 21 22.26 -14.16 29.21
C LEU A 21 23.67 -14.19 29.82
N SER A 22 24.58 -14.91 29.18
CA SER A 22 26.00 -14.86 29.58
C SER A 22 26.57 -13.46 29.37
N GLU A 23 27.56 -13.07 30.20
CA GLU A 23 28.23 -11.75 30.07
C GLU A 23 28.86 -11.57 28.69
N HIS A 24 29.42 -12.64 28.11
CA HIS A 24 30.00 -12.60 26.75
C HIS A 24 28.92 -12.30 25.69
N MET A 25 27.72 -12.86 25.83
CA MET A 25 26.62 -12.60 24.88
C MET A 25 26.08 -11.17 25.02
N LYS A 26 25.99 -10.63 26.23
CA LYS A 26 25.60 -9.23 26.46
C LYS A 26 26.59 -8.27 25.84
N ILE A 27 27.90 -8.51 26.04
CA ILE A 27 28.97 -7.69 25.45
C ILE A 27 28.93 -7.77 23.93
N TRP A 28 28.74 -8.96 23.37
CA TRP A 28 28.63 -9.14 21.91
C TRP A 28 27.42 -8.41 21.35
N LEU A 29 26.24 -8.58 21.91
CA LEU A 29 25.01 -7.90 21.48
C LEU A 29 25.12 -6.38 21.60
N TRP A 30 25.76 -5.89 22.67
CA TRP A 30 25.99 -4.46 22.89
C TRP A 30 26.98 -3.86 21.89
N ASN A 31 28.03 -4.57 21.58
CA ASN A 31 29.07 -4.15 20.63
C ASN A 31 28.71 -4.45 19.17
N THR A 32 27.55 -5.03 18.91
CA THR A 32 27.06 -5.25 17.54
C THR A 32 27.01 -3.91 16.80
N SER A 33 27.65 -3.86 15.64
CA SER A 33 27.70 -2.66 14.83
C SER A 33 26.30 -2.18 14.44
N PRO A 34 26.00 -0.89 14.52
CA PRO A 34 24.71 -0.35 14.06
C PRO A 34 24.41 -0.66 12.60
N TRP A 35 25.44 -0.93 11.79
CA TRP A 35 25.28 -1.37 10.39
C TRP A 35 24.69 -2.77 10.28
N LEU A 36 25.00 -3.69 11.20
CA LEU A 36 24.39 -5.01 11.23
C LEU A 36 22.89 -4.93 11.58
N TRP A 37 22.54 -4.07 12.53
CA TRP A 37 21.14 -3.82 12.86
C TRP A 37 20.40 -3.15 11.70
N ALA A 38 21.05 -2.24 10.96
CA ALA A 38 20.51 -1.64 9.75
C ALA A 38 20.25 -2.69 8.66
N ALA A 39 21.23 -3.55 8.39
CA ALA A 39 21.07 -4.64 7.41
C ALA A 39 19.94 -5.59 7.80
N LEU A 40 19.89 -6.04 9.07
CA LEU A 40 18.83 -6.91 9.57
C LEU A 40 17.47 -6.24 9.49
N GLY A 41 17.36 -4.96 9.88
CA GLY A 41 16.13 -4.19 9.79
C GLY A 41 15.63 -4.07 8.35
N GLY A 42 16.51 -3.78 7.40
CA GLY A 42 16.16 -3.71 5.98
C GLY A 42 15.69 -5.05 5.42
N ILE A 43 16.35 -6.15 5.77
CA ILE A 43 15.93 -7.51 5.38
C ILE A 43 14.55 -7.83 5.94
N LEU A 44 14.32 -7.62 7.23
CA LEU A 44 13.05 -7.96 7.87
C LEU A 44 11.88 -7.08 7.35
N ILE A 45 12.12 -5.78 7.12
CA ILE A 45 11.14 -4.89 6.49
C ILE A 45 10.84 -5.34 5.06
N GLY A 46 11.85 -5.74 4.30
CA GLY A 46 11.68 -6.27 2.95
C GLY A 46 10.88 -7.58 2.93
N LEU A 47 11.18 -8.49 3.84
CA LEU A 47 10.45 -9.77 3.99
C LEU A 47 9.01 -9.59 4.50
N ASN A 48 8.68 -8.46 5.10
CA ASN A 48 7.30 -8.12 5.48
C ASN A 48 6.39 -7.84 4.26
N ALA A 49 6.95 -7.69 3.06
CA ALA A 49 6.14 -7.47 1.86
C ALA A 49 5.34 -8.73 1.46
N PRO A 50 4.08 -8.57 1.00
CA PRO A 50 3.16 -9.69 0.76
C PRO A 50 3.68 -10.79 -0.18
N GLY A 51 4.45 -10.43 -1.20
CA GLY A 51 4.97 -11.38 -2.18
C GLY A 51 5.97 -12.42 -1.66
N TRP A 52 6.48 -12.25 -0.43
CA TRP A 52 7.39 -13.22 0.20
C TRP A 52 6.66 -14.28 1.07
N HIS A 53 5.37 -14.10 1.34
CA HIS A 53 4.58 -14.97 2.22
C HIS A 53 5.15 -15.14 3.64
N THR A 54 5.89 -14.14 4.10
CA THR A 54 6.57 -14.10 5.41
C THR A 54 6.14 -12.93 6.27
N GLN A 55 4.93 -12.41 6.04
CA GLN A 55 4.45 -11.14 6.60
C GLN A 55 4.51 -11.05 8.13
N LEU A 56 4.34 -12.16 8.85
CA LEU A 56 4.44 -12.19 10.31
C LEU A 56 5.83 -11.77 10.85
N VAL A 57 6.86 -11.78 10.00
CA VAL A 57 8.17 -11.19 10.32
C VAL A 57 8.03 -9.70 10.70
N GLY A 58 7.03 -9.01 10.16
CA GLY A 58 6.71 -7.62 10.51
C GLY A 58 6.44 -7.37 11.99
N LEU A 59 6.06 -8.40 12.78
CA LEU A 59 5.92 -8.31 14.24
C LEU A 59 7.23 -7.86 14.91
N VAL A 60 8.36 -8.19 14.33
CA VAL A 60 9.70 -7.88 14.86
C VAL A 60 10.56 -7.05 13.92
N ALA A 61 10.09 -6.75 12.71
CA ALA A 61 10.88 -6.09 11.66
C ALA A 61 11.40 -4.69 12.08
N HIS A 62 10.66 -3.98 12.92
CA HIS A 62 11.04 -2.66 13.40
C HIS A 62 11.99 -2.68 14.60
N LEU A 63 12.13 -3.81 15.31
CA LEU A 63 13.00 -3.90 16.48
C LEU A 63 14.48 -3.63 16.15
N PRO A 64 15.10 -4.21 15.08
CA PRO A 64 16.48 -3.89 14.73
C PRO A 64 16.69 -2.41 14.41
N VAL A 65 15.73 -1.75 13.76
CA VAL A 65 15.78 -0.31 13.48
C VAL A 65 15.79 0.49 14.79
N MET A 66 14.94 0.12 15.75
CA MET A 66 14.90 0.76 17.05
C MET A 66 16.21 0.55 17.82
N LEU A 67 16.78 -0.67 17.82
CA LEU A 67 18.04 -0.99 18.48
C LEU A 67 19.21 -0.21 17.86
N MET A 68 19.27 -0.15 16.53
CA MET A 68 20.23 0.67 15.79
C MET A 68 20.19 2.13 16.24
N LEU A 69 18.98 2.72 16.30
CA LEU A 69 18.81 4.12 16.66
C LEU A 69 19.09 4.40 18.16
N GLU A 70 18.81 3.44 19.05
CA GLU A 70 19.22 3.53 20.47
C GLU A 70 20.75 3.55 20.59
N GLN A 71 21.48 2.79 19.78
CA GLN A 71 22.93 2.85 19.73
C GLN A 71 23.43 4.20 19.20
N VAL A 72 22.84 4.71 18.10
CA VAL A 72 23.16 6.04 17.56
C VAL A 72 22.95 7.15 18.61
N ARG A 73 21.87 7.08 19.39
CA ARG A 73 21.61 8.05 20.45
C ARG A 73 22.73 8.09 21.50
N LYS A 74 23.36 6.94 21.78
CA LYS A 74 24.43 6.79 22.77
C LYS A 74 25.83 7.04 22.21
N CYS A 75 25.98 7.18 20.89
CA CYS A 75 27.27 7.48 20.28
C CYS A 75 27.83 8.83 20.74
N HIS A 76 29.15 8.89 20.96
CA HIS A 76 29.84 10.13 21.22
C HIS A 76 29.83 11.04 19.98
N GLY A 77 29.58 12.31 20.19
CA GLY A 77 29.59 13.33 19.13
C GLY A 77 28.50 14.39 19.29
N SER A 78 28.58 15.41 18.45
CA SER A 78 27.56 16.46 18.41
C SER A 78 26.20 15.90 17.94
N PHE A 79 25.12 16.59 18.29
CA PHE A 79 23.78 16.23 17.83
C PHE A 79 23.69 16.08 16.31
N GLY A 80 24.33 17.00 15.56
CA GLY A 80 24.36 16.95 14.10
C GLY A 80 25.04 15.68 13.54
N LYS A 81 26.11 15.18 14.16
CA LYS A 81 26.75 13.93 13.75
C LYS A 81 25.83 12.72 13.97
N ARG A 82 25.14 12.66 15.13
CA ARG A 82 24.17 11.61 15.43
C ARG A 82 22.98 11.66 14.48
N LEU A 83 22.49 12.85 14.17
CA LEU A 83 21.41 13.07 13.21
C LEU A 83 21.78 12.56 11.83
N LEU A 84 22.94 12.96 11.31
CA LEU A 84 23.45 12.52 10.01
C LEU A 84 23.61 11.00 9.96
N LEU A 85 24.19 10.41 11.02
CA LEU A 85 24.36 8.96 11.11
C LEU A 85 23.01 8.23 11.11
N ALA A 86 22.01 8.74 11.84
CA ALA A 86 20.66 8.18 11.85
C ALA A 86 20.01 8.23 10.45
N ILE A 87 20.14 9.34 9.73
CA ILE A 87 19.63 9.47 8.35
C ILE A 87 20.31 8.46 7.43
N LEU A 88 21.64 8.35 7.45
CA LEU A 88 22.39 7.43 6.59
C LEU A 88 22.05 5.97 6.87
N LEU A 89 21.93 5.59 8.15
CA LEU A 89 21.55 4.23 8.52
C LEU A 89 20.10 3.91 8.14
N CYS A 90 19.16 4.83 8.38
CA CYS A 90 17.77 4.67 7.95
C CYS A 90 17.67 4.58 6.41
N TRP A 91 18.46 5.35 5.67
CA TRP A 91 18.58 5.20 4.22
C TRP A 91 19.08 3.81 3.81
N GLY A 92 20.10 3.29 4.49
CA GLY A 92 20.58 1.92 4.27
C GLY A 92 19.49 0.86 4.51
N VAL A 93 18.75 0.99 5.63
CA VAL A 93 17.56 0.15 5.92
C VAL A 93 16.54 0.23 4.79
N GLY A 94 16.18 1.46 4.39
CA GLY A 94 15.22 1.72 3.32
C GLY A 94 15.68 1.15 1.99
N GLY A 95 16.97 1.27 1.66
CA GLY A 95 17.56 0.73 0.43
C GLY A 95 17.45 -0.79 0.33
N VAL A 96 17.83 -1.50 1.39
CA VAL A 96 17.70 -2.97 1.45
C VAL A 96 16.24 -3.38 1.41
N GLY A 97 15.38 -2.73 2.21
CA GLY A 97 13.95 -2.99 2.23
C GLY A 97 13.28 -2.77 0.88
N ALA A 98 13.60 -1.67 0.20
CA ALA A 98 13.08 -1.33 -1.13
C ALA A 98 13.50 -2.34 -2.19
N MET A 99 14.77 -2.76 -2.20
CA MET A 99 15.27 -3.77 -3.14
C MET A 99 14.55 -5.11 -2.98
N MET A 100 14.11 -5.46 -1.78
CA MET A 100 13.38 -6.71 -1.52
C MET A 100 11.87 -6.57 -1.79
N SER A 101 11.24 -5.49 -1.36
CA SER A 101 9.77 -5.32 -1.43
C SER A 101 9.28 -4.73 -2.75
N ALA A 102 10.09 -3.89 -3.40
CA ALA A 102 9.73 -3.09 -4.57
C ALA A 102 10.69 -3.27 -5.76
N HIS A 103 11.35 -4.44 -5.89
CA HIS A 103 12.25 -4.75 -7.00
C HIS A 103 11.59 -4.61 -8.38
N TRP A 104 10.28 -4.66 -8.46
CA TRP A 104 9.51 -4.41 -9.67
C TRP A 104 9.72 -2.98 -10.24
N ILE A 105 10.12 -2.00 -9.41
CA ILE A 105 10.52 -0.65 -9.88
C ILE A 105 11.75 -0.77 -10.78
N THR A 106 12.73 -1.62 -10.40
CA THR A 106 13.91 -1.90 -11.23
C THR A 106 13.51 -2.46 -12.59
N ASN A 107 12.57 -3.43 -12.62
CA ASN A 107 12.08 -4.00 -13.88
C ASN A 107 11.41 -2.93 -14.76
N SER A 108 10.56 -2.10 -14.20
CA SER A 108 9.88 -1.03 -14.93
C SER A 108 10.88 -0.03 -15.52
N ALA A 109 11.84 0.44 -14.74
CA ALA A 109 12.86 1.38 -15.17
C ALA A 109 13.78 0.78 -16.26
N HIS A 110 14.12 -0.50 -16.15
CA HIS A 110 14.97 -1.18 -17.14
C HIS A 110 14.21 -1.49 -18.44
N VAL A 111 13.04 -2.15 -18.35
CA VAL A 111 12.34 -2.67 -19.52
C VAL A 111 11.61 -1.58 -20.29
N PHE A 112 10.98 -0.64 -19.59
CA PHE A 112 10.14 0.39 -20.22
C PHE A 112 10.79 1.78 -20.22
N GLY A 113 11.63 2.09 -19.21
CA GLY A 113 12.43 3.31 -19.20
C GLY A 113 13.71 3.21 -20.03
N HIS A 114 14.05 2.01 -20.56
CA HIS A 114 15.28 1.72 -21.32
C HIS A 114 16.58 2.09 -20.58
N LEU A 115 16.54 2.11 -19.25
CA LEU A 115 17.72 2.43 -18.45
C LEU A 115 18.62 1.19 -18.26
N PRO A 116 19.95 1.37 -18.15
CA PRO A 116 20.85 0.29 -17.78
C PRO A 116 20.43 -0.36 -16.47
N TRP A 117 20.60 -1.69 -16.35
CA TRP A 117 20.17 -2.46 -15.16
C TRP A 117 20.72 -1.89 -13.84
N VAL A 118 21.99 -1.51 -13.82
CA VAL A 118 22.62 -0.93 -12.63
C VAL A 118 21.97 0.40 -12.22
N VAL A 119 21.62 1.25 -13.19
CA VAL A 119 20.92 2.52 -12.94
C VAL A 119 19.53 2.25 -12.38
N SER A 120 18.82 1.28 -12.96
CA SER A 120 17.49 0.88 -12.51
C SER A 120 17.49 0.31 -11.09
N MET A 121 18.51 -0.47 -10.73
CA MET A 121 18.73 -0.92 -9.35
C MET A 121 19.02 0.27 -8.41
N GLY A 122 19.83 1.23 -8.87
CA GLY A 122 20.10 2.46 -8.14
C GLY A 122 18.83 3.28 -7.86
N ILE A 123 17.93 3.40 -8.84
CA ILE A 123 16.63 4.06 -8.66
C ILE A 123 15.81 3.37 -7.56
N THR A 124 15.76 2.05 -7.55
CA THR A 124 15.02 1.31 -6.52
C THR A 124 15.70 1.39 -5.15
N GLY A 125 16.98 1.01 -5.06
CA GLY A 125 17.68 0.90 -3.78
C GLY A 125 18.08 2.24 -3.19
N MET A 126 18.56 3.18 -4.00
CA MET A 126 19.00 4.50 -3.50
C MET A 126 17.87 5.53 -3.57
N GLY A 127 17.15 5.60 -4.68
CA GLY A 127 16.09 6.60 -4.89
C GLY A 127 14.84 6.29 -4.04
N TYR A 128 14.14 5.20 -4.35
CA TYR A 128 12.98 4.79 -3.56
C TYR A 128 13.37 4.38 -2.14
N GLY A 129 14.55 3.76 -1.97
CA GLY A 129 15.11 3.47 -0.65
C GLY A 129 15.37 4.70 0.22
N LEU A 130 15.65 5.87 -0.37
CA LEU A 130 15.75 7.14 0.38
C LEU A 130 14.38 7.55 0.94
N GLU A 131 13.32 7.44 0.16
CA GLU A 131 11.97 7.73 0.63
C GLU A 131 11.57 6.83 1.81
N VAL A 132 11.76 5.52 1.68
CA VAL A 132 11.50 4.55 2.76
C VAL A 132 12.38 4.86 3.98
N GLY A 133 13.65 5.18 3.76
CA GLY A 133 14.59 5.56 4.82
C GLY A 133 14.18 6.85 5.55
N LEU A 134 13.75 7.88 4.85
CA LEU A 134 13.24 9.11 5.44
C LEU A 134 11.95 8.87 6.25
N LEU A 135 11.05 8.03 5.74
CA LEU A 135 9.88 7.62 6.50
C LEU A 135 10.29 6.91 7.80
N LEU A 136 11.18 5.93 7.75
CA LEU A 136 11.68 5.23 8.95
C LEU A 136 12.41 6.18 9.92
N PHE A 137 13.12 7.16 9.38
CA PHE A 137 13.74 8.22 10.18
C PHE A 137 12.70 9.03 10.95
N VAL A 138 11.63 9.49 10.28
CA VAL A 138 10.56 10.25 10.93
C VAL A 138 9.79 9.37 11.92
N LEU A 139 9.48 8.12 11.56
CA LEU A 139 8.73 7.19 12.42
C LEU A 139 9.48 6.82 13.71
N HIS A 140 10.80 6.62 13.64
CA HIS A 140 11.58 6.06 14.76
C HIS A 140 12.68 6.99 15.26
N ALA A 141 13.48 7.62 14.39
CA ALA A 141 14.64 8.38 14.82
C ALA A 141 14.25 9.70 15.49
N MET A 142 13.26 10.41 14.95
CA MET A 142 12.83 11.68 15.55
C MET A 142 12.41 11.52 17.00
N PRO A 143 11.49 10.61 17.39
CA PRO A 143 11.13 10.46 18.79
C PRO A 143 12.29 9.97 19.66
N ILE A 144 13.19 9.09 19.14
CA ILE A 144 14.36 8.60 19.88
C ILE A 144 15.38 9.72 20.15
N LEU A 145 15.61 10.61 19.18
CA LEU A 145 16.57 11.70 19.29
C LEU A 145 16.05 12.90 20.08
N LEU A 146 14.75 13.18 20.00
CA LEU A 146 14.11 14.32 20.65
C LEU A 146 13.71 14.03 22.10
N LEU A 147 13.27 12.81 22.41
CA LEU A 147 12.93 12.43 23.76
C LEU A 147 14.20 12.17 24.59
N ARG A 148 14.40 12.93 25.66
CA ARG A 148 15.58 12.84 26.51
C ARG A 148 15.70 11.53 27.30
N SER A 149 14.60 10.81 27.50
CA SER A 149 14.56 9.66 28.40
C SER A 149 14.51 8.32 27.65
N GLY A 150 15.42 7.39 27.95
CA GLY A 150 15.29 5.96 27.66
C GLY A 150 14.38 5.26 28.68
N ARG A 151 13.34 5.90 29.18
CA ARG A 151 12.43 5.40 30.22
C ARG A 151 11.27 4.62 29.61
N VAL A 152 10.54 3.89 30.45
CA VAL A 152 9.36 3.12 30.05
C VAL A 152 8.30 4.00 29.39
N TRP A 153 8.17 5.24 29.82
CA TRP A 153 7.19 6.23 29.32
C TRP A 153 7.42 6.68 27.87
N ASP A 154 8.61 6.50 27.32
CA ASP A 154 8.86 6.90 25.94
C ASP A 154 8.21 5.94 24.92
N LEU A 155 7.85 4.71 25.33
CA LEU A 155 7.31 3.71 24.42
C LEU A 155 5.87 3.99 23.96
N PRO A 156 4.90 4.29 24.85
CA PRO A 156 3.58 4.69 24.41
C PRO A 156 3.61 5.97 23.55
N VAL A 157 4.49 6.91 23.87
CA VAL A 157 4.69 8.14 23.07
C VAL A 157 5.16 7.79 21.67
N ARG A 158 6.15 6.89 21.52
CA ARG A 158 6.65 6.41 20.22
C ARG A 158 5.58 5.67 19.43
N LEU A 159 4.75 4.87 20.11
CA LEU A 159 3.66 4.15 19.47
C LEU A 159 2.63 5.11 18.87
N CYS A 160 2.13 6.06 19.67
CA CYS A 160 1.15 7.06 19.19
C CYS A 160 1.73 7.95 18.09
N TRP A 161 3.01 8.35 18.20
CA TRP A 161 3.73 9.06 17.16
C TRP A 161 3.77 8.26 15.85
N PHE A 162 4.15 6.96 15.92
CA PHE A 162 4.20 6.09 14.75
C PHE A 162 2.83 6.01 14.07
N LEU A 163 1.77 5.71 14.84
CA LEU A 163 0.40 5.56 14.33
C LEU A 163 -0.09 6.84 13.65
N TRP A 164 0.20 8.00 14.23
CA TRP A 164 -0.15 9.27 13.64
C TRP A 164 0.64 9.56 12.36
N VAL A 165 1.97 9.44 12.40
CA VAL A 165 2.84 9.74 11.25
C VAL A 165 2.59 8.78 10.10
N ASP A 166 2.41 7.48 10.35
CA ASP A 166 2.17 6.49 9.27
C ASP A 166 0.92 6.82 8.44
N THR A 167 0.00 7.60 8.98
CA THR A 167 -1.20 8.04 8.25
C THR A 167 -0.97 9.30 7.44
N TRP A 168 -0.20 10.27 7.97
CA TRP A 168 -0.10 11.62 7.40
C TRP A 168 1.18 11.90 6.62
N TYR A 169 2.21 11.07 6.80
CA TYR A 169 3.47 11.31 6.11
C TYR A 169 3.30 11.19 4.58
N PRO A 170 3.65 12.25 3.81
CA PRO A 170 3.55 12.21 2.36
C PRO A 170 4.56 11.21 1.79
N ARG A 171 4.11 10.34 0.88
CA ARG A 171 4.96 9.31 0.26
C ARG A 171 4.52 9.05 -1.18
N LEU A 172 5.47 8.61 -1.98
CA LEU A 172 5.23 8.27 -3.39
C LEU A 172 4.30 7.04 -3.51
N ILE A 173 4.49 6.07 -2.63
CA ILE A 173 3.65 4.88 -2.56
C ILE A 173 3.23 4.66 -1.10
N HIS A 174 1.92 4.70 -0.84
CA HIS A 174 1.39 4.56 0.52
C HIS A 174 1.42 3.09 0.98
N TRP A 175 2.60 2.65 1.45
CA TRP A 175 2.74 1.38 2.16
C TRP A 175 2.32 1.55 3.62
N ASN A 176 1.39 0.71 4.05
CA ASN A 176 1.01 0.65 5.46
C ASN A 176 1.83 -0.46 6.14
N PHE A 177 3.05 -0.16 6.58
CA PHE A 177 3.97 -1.15 7.16
C PHE A 177 3.35 -1.98 8.29
N GLY A 178 2.55 -1.35 9.14
CA GLY A 178 1.81 -2.06 10.19
C GLY A 178 0.77 -3.03 9.65
N GLY A 179 0.03 -2.61 8.63
CA GLY A 179 -1.01 -3.41 7.98
C GLY A 179 -0.43 -4.63 7.26
N LEU A 180 0.66 -4.45 6.51
CA LEU A 180 1.27 -5.54 5.73
C LEU A 180 1.57 -6.79 6.58
N THR A 181 1.97 -6.61 7.85
CA THR A 181 2.24 -7.69 8.80
C THR A 181 1.07 -8.65 8.98
N PHE A 182 -0.15 -8.15 8.89
CA PHE A 182 -1.36 -8.92 9.18
C PHE A 182 -2.14 -9.33 7.93
N THR A 183 -1.62 -9.02 6.74
CA THR A 183 -2.20 -9.54 5.49
C THR A 183 -2.22 -11.05 5.55
N GLN A 184 -3.38 -11.68 5.41
CA GLN A 184 -3.65 -13.11 5.58
C GLN A 184 -3.83 -13.57 7.05
N VAL A 185 -4.13 -12.65 7.97
CA VAL A 185 -4.64 -12.98 9.31
C VAL A 185 -6.11 -12.55 9.40
N PRO A 186 -7.05 -13.32 8.84
CA PRO A 186 -8.41 -12.84 8.49
C PRO A 186 -9.20 -12.26 9.65
N LEU A 187 -9.05 -12.80 10.85
CA LEU A 187 -9.76 -12.29 12.02
C LEU A 187 -9.20 -10.94 12.48
N LEU A 188 -7.88 -10.78 12.47
CA LEU A 188 -7.27 -9.53 12.93
C LEU A 188 -7.39 -8.41 11.90
N GLU A 189 -7.36 -8.75 10.61
CA GLU A 189 -7.59 -7.78 9.52
C GLU A 189 -8.88 -6.98 9.69
N GLN A 190 -9.92 -7.58 10.29
CA GLN A 190 -11.22 -6.94 10.47
C GLN A 190 -11.16 -5.64 11.28
N VAL A 191 -10.18 -5.51 12.17
CA VAL A 191 -9.98 -4.30 13.00
C VAL A 191 -9.68 -3.05 12.13
N ALA A 192 -9.25 -3.25 10.88
CA ALA A 192 -8.97 -2.12 9.98
C ALA A 192 -10.22 -1.28 9.64
N ASP A 193 -11.43 -1.79 9.82
CA ASP A 193 -12.64 -0.98 9.68
C ASP A 193 -12.88 -0.01 10.85
N LEU A 194 -12.11 -0.16 11.94
CA LEU A 194 -12.09 0.76 13.09
C LEU A 194 -10.94 1.76 12.99
N ILE A 195 -9.71 1.28 12.70
CA ILE A 195 -8.48 2.06 12.84
C ILE A 195 -7.65 2.19 11.55
N GLY A 196 -8.11 1.61 10.45
CA GLY A 196 -7.40 1.57 9.17
C GLY A 196 -6.20 0.64 9.15
N ALA A 197 -5.65 0.41 7.96
CA ALA A 197 -4.45 -0.41 7.77
C ALA A 197 -3.23 0.18 8.51
N SER A 198 -3.07 1.51 8.55
CA SER A 198 -2.03 2.17 9.34
C SER A 198 -2.19 1.90 10.84
N GLY A 199 -3.41 1.89 11.35
CA GLY A 199 -3.71 1.59 12.75
C GLY A 199 -3.32 0.18 13.18
N MET A 200 -3.23 -0.78 12.24
CA MET A 200 -2.76 -2.14 12.52
C MET A 200 -1.32 -2.18 13.03
N ALA A 201 -0.54 -1.12 12.83
CA ALA A 201 0.78 -0.96 13.45
C ALA A 201 0.74 -1.02 14.99
N LEU A 202 -0.41 -0.77 15.62
CA LEU A 202 -0.63 -0.97 17.06
C LEU A 202 -0.14 -2.36 17.53
N PHE A 203 -0.39 -3.39 16.74
CA PHE A 203 0.00 -4.76 17.08
C PHE A 203 1.48 -5.05 16.74
N SER A 204 1.97 -4.68 15.56
CA SER A 204 3.35 -4.99 15.15
C SER A 204 4.37 -4.11 15.89
N ILE A 205 4.15 -2.80 15.95
CA ILE A 205 5.04 -1.86 16.67
C ILE A 205 4.91 -2.06 18.18
N GLY A 206 3.70 -2.33 18.68
CA GLY A 206 3.48 -2.63 20.10
C GLY A 206 4.34 -3.78 20.60
N LEU A 207 4.42 -4.89 19.85
CA LEU A 207 5.30 -6.02 20.19
C LEU A 207 6.78 -5.63 20.10
N SER A 208 7.18 -4.94 19.04
CA SER A 208 8.57 -4.49 18.87
C SER A 208 9.01 -3.57 20.02
N LEU A 209 8.14 -2.67 20.49
CA LEU A 209 8.40 -1.81 21.65
C LEU A 209 8.49 -2.60 22.96
N TRP A 210 7.63 -3.60 23.16
CA TRP A 210 7.72 -4.47 24.33
C TRP A 210 9.04 -5.27 24.33
N LEU A 211 9.45 -5.79 23.17
CA LEU A 211 10.75 -6.47 23.02
C LEU A 211 11.92 -5.51 23.27
N LEU A 212 11.81 -4.23 22.89
CA LEU A 212 12.80 -3.22 23.23
C LEU A 212 12.89 -2.98 24.75
N LEU A 213 11.77 -3.03 25.48
CA LEU A 213 11.78 -2.99 26.94
C LEU A 213 12.52 -4.17 27.54
N LEU A 214 12.24 -5.36 27.04
CA LEU A 214 12.94 -6.58 27.45
C LEU A 214 14.45 -6.50 27.19
N TRP A 215 14.83 -5.97 26.02
CA TRP A 215 16.22 -5.71 25.66
C TRP A 215 16.89 -4.73 26.65
N ARG A 216 16.26 -3.58 26.92
CA ARG A 216 16.77 -2.58 27.87
C ARG A 216 17.02 -3.17 29.25
N ARG A 217 16.13 -4.06 29.72
CA ARG A 217 16.32 -4.76 30.99
C ARG A 217 17.45 -5.79 30.90
N ALA A 218 17.42 -6.67 29.89
CA ALA A 218 18.30 -7.84 29.81
C ALA A 218 19.74 -7.48 29.42
N VAL A 219 19.90 -6.56 28.47
CA VAL A 219 21.21 -6.22 27.87
C VAL A 219 21.76 -4.92 28.44
N GLU A 220 20.93 -3.88 28.57
CA GLU A 220 21.37 -2.57 29.07
C GLU A 220 21.37 -2.47 30.61
N GLY A 221 20.85 -3.47 31.31
CA GLY A 221 20.82 -3.51 32.77
C GLY A 221 19.90 -2.46 33.40
N GLN A 222 18.91 -1.96 32.65
CA GLN A 222 17.95 -1.00 33.21
C GLN A 222 17.06 -1.69 34.26
N ASP A 223 16.80 -0.98 35.36
CA ASP A 223 15.93 -1.47 36.43
C ASP A 223 14.45 -1.36 36.03
N ILE A 224 14.01 -2.27 35.17
CA ILE A 224 12.62 -2.41 34.75
C ILE A 224 12.00 -3.59 35.52
N SER A 225 10.99 -3.33 36.34
CA SER A 225 10.39 -4.39 37.17
C SER A 225 9.73 -5.49 36.33
N ARG A 226 9.77 -6.74 36.81
CA ARG A 226 9.08 -7.87 36.16
C ARG A 226 7.58 -7.62 36.04
N ARG A 227 7.01 -6.84 36.99
CA ARG A 227 5.60 -6.46 36.97
C ARG A 227 5.26 -5.59 35.74
N VAL A 228 6.10 -4.62 35.42
CA VAL A 228 5.92 -3.75 34.22
C VAL A 228 5.97 -4.59 32.94
N LEU A 229 6.92 -5.50 32.83
CA LEU A 229 7.01 -6.40 31.66
C LEU A 229 5.78 -7.31 31.56
N GLY A 230 5.35 -7.88 32.70
CA GLY A 230 4.17 -8.77 32.74
C GLY A 230 2.88 -8.05 32.39
N VAL A 231 2.66 -6.83 32.94
CA VAL A 231 1.50 -6.00 32.62
C VAL A 231 1.51 -5.59 31.15
N GLY A 232 2.66 -5.14 30.61
CA GLY A 232 2.79 -4.78 29.20
C GLY A 232 2.44 -5.95 28.26
N LEU A 233 2.92 -7.15 28.58
CA LEU A 233 2.62 -8.36 27.81
C LEU A 233 1.14 -8.75 27.91
N ALA A 234 0.56 -8.68 29.11
CA ALA A 234 -0.86 -8.96 29.32
C ALA A 234 -1.76 -7.98 28.57
N CYS A 235 -1.41 -6.68 28.58
CA CYS A 235 -2.11 -5.66 27.79
C CYS A 235 -2.02 -5.95 26.28
N TYR A 236 -0.84 -6.34 25.79
CA TYR A 236 -0.64 -6.69 24.39
C TYR A 236 -1.51 -7.88 23.96
N PHE A 237 -1.49 -8.98 24.71
CA PHE A 237 -2.33 -10.14 24.41
C PHE A 237 -3.82 -9.89 24.62
N GLY A 238 -4.19 -9.06 25.60
CA GLY A 238 -5.56 -8.62 25.79
C GLY A 238 -6.08 -7.82 24.58
N LEU A 239 -5.27 -6.91 24.06
CA LEU A 239 -5.58 -6.14 22.85
C LEU A 239 -5.67 -7.03 21.61
N LEU A 240 -4.72 -7.95 21.44
CA LEU A 240 -4.72 -8.92 20.34
C LEU A 240 -5.95 -9.82 20.40
N GLY A 241 -6.27 -10.36 21.58
CA GLY A 241 -7.46 -11.18 21.81
C GLY A 241 -8.76 -10.44 21.54
N SER A 242 -8.84 -9.16 21.93
CA SER A 242 -9.99 -8.29 21.63
C SER A 242 -10.14 -8.07 20.13
N GLY A 243 -9.02 -7.85 19.41
CA GLY A 243 -9.02 -7.71 17.96
C GLY A 243 -9.49 -8.99 17.25
N ILE A 244 -9.02 -10.16 17.68
CA ILE A 244 -9.46 -11.45 17.15
C ILE A 244 -10.95 -11.69 17.45
N GLY A 245 -11.40 -11.39 18.66
CA GLY A 245 -12.82 -11.50 19.06
C GLY A 245 -13.72 -10.58 18.22
N TYR A 246 -13.30 -9.35 18.01
CA TYR A 246 -13.98 -8.42 17.13
C TYR A 246 -14.06 -8.95 15.69
N GLY A 247 -12.96 -9.48 15.18
CA GLY A 247 -12.93 -10.05 13.83
C GLY A 247 -13.85 -11.27 13.67
N ALA A 248 -13.91 -12.14 14.67
CA ALA A 248 -14.83 -13.28 14.67
C ALA A 248 -16.31 -12.82 14.66
N TRP A 249 -16.62 -11.77 15.42
CA TRP A 249 -17.95 -11.17 15.40
C TRP A 249 -18.26 -10.56 14.03
N GLN A 250 -17.37 -9.80 13.44
CA GLN A 250 -17.55 -9.19 12.11
C GLN A 250 -17.74 -10.23 11.00
N GLN A 251 -17.00 -11.34 11.03
CA GLN A 251 -17.16 -12.38 10.02
C GLN A 251 -18.50 -13.12 10.17
N SER A 252 -18.99 -13.33 11.38
CA SER A 252 -20.31 -13.94 11.60
C SER A 252 -21.44 -13.05 11.06
N ASP A 253 -21.29 -11.73 11.16
CA ASP A 253 -22.23 -10.75 10.61
C ASP A 253 -22.23 -10.76 9.08
N VAL A 254 -21.05 -10.93 8.44
CA VAL A 254 -20.94 -11.05 6.98
C VAL A 254 -21.70 -12.25 6.43
N VAL A 255 -21.57 -13.40 7.09
CA VAL A 255 -22.22 -14.66 6.67
C VAL A 255 -23.75 -14.59 6.86
N GLY A 256 -24.22 -13.86 7.87
CA GLY A 256 -25.65 -13.73 8.17
C GLY A 256 -26.48 -12.88 7.19
N HIS A 257 -25.82 -11.98 6.41
CA HIS A 257 -26.51 -11.07 5.50
C HIS A 257 -26.64 -11.64 4.08
N SER A 258 -27.67 -12.45 3.86
CA SER A 258 -28.03 -12.95 2.51
C SER A 258 -28.82 -11.94 1.65
N SER A 259 -29.23 -10.80 2.25
CA SER A 259 -30.00 -9.74 1.57
C SER A 259 -29.07 -8.74 0.88
N GLY A 260 -29.37 -8.38 -0.37
CA GLY A 260 -28.61 -7.40 -1.15
C GLY A 260 -29.05 -7.41 -2.61
N THR A 261 -28.68 -6.35 -3.34
CA THR A 261 -28.99 -6.26 -4.75
C THR A 261 -28.03 -7.13 -5.55
N PRO A 262 -28.50 -8.14 -6.30
CA PRO A 262 -27.63 -9.03 -7.04
C PRO A 262 -27.00 -8.30 -8.24
N LEU A 263 -25.74 -8.62 -8.52
CA LEU A 263 -25.01 -8.18 -9.71
C LEU A 263 -24.17 -9.36 -10.23
N HIS A 264 -24.33 -9.69 -11.49
CA HIS A 264 -23.48 -10.66 -12.17
C HIS A 264 -22.29 -9.96 -12.82
N ILE A 265 -21.10 -10.33 -12.41
CA ILE A 265 -19.83 -9.73 -12.86
C ILE A 265 -19.12 -10.72 -13.78
N VAL A 266 -18.75 -10.24 -14.97
CA VAL A 266 -17.88 -10.94 -15.91
C VAL A 266 -16.64 -10.08 -16.12
N SER A 267 -15.48 -10.51 -15.63
CA SER A 267 -14.20 -9.79 -15.77
C SER A 267 -13.25 -10.60 -16.65
N VAL A 268 -12.81 -10.03 -17.74
CA VAL A 268 -11.89 -10.68 -18.68
C VAL A 268 -10.45 -10.27 -18.36
N GLN A 269 -9.55 -11.25 -18.22
CA GLN A 269 -8.11 -11.08 -18.14
C GLN A 269 -7.49 -11.57 -19.46
N PRO A 270 -7.24 -10.68 -20.44
CA PRO A 270 -6.87 -11.10 -21.80
C PRO A 270 -5.37 -11.32 -21.98
N ASN A 271 -4.54 -10.95 -21.01
CA ASN A 271 -3.07 -11.12 -21.02
C ASN A 271 -2.37 -10.51 -22.26
N PHE A 272 -2.81 -9.34 -22.71
CA PHE A 272 -2.20 -8.68 -23.86
C PHE A 272 -0.81 -8.13 -23.52
N SER A 273 0.17 -8.37 -24.39
CA SER A 273 1.55 -7.97 -24.21
C SER A 273 1.78 -6.49 -24.54
N LEU A 274 2.15 -5.68 -23.56
CA LEU A 274 2.58 -4.29 -23.78
C LEU A 274 3.93 -4.22 -24.51
N ARG A 275 4.82 -5.18 -24.32
CA ARG A 275 6.15 -5.19 -24.92
C ARG A 275 6.09 -5.22 -26.45
N LYS A 276 5.14 -5.97 -27.03
CA LYS A 276 4.89 -5.98 -28.47
C LYS A 276 4.38 -4.63 -28.99
N LEU A 277 3.60 -3.92 -28.18
CA LEU A 277 3.05 -2.60 -28.54
C LEU A 277 4.09 -1.48 -28.46
N ALA A 278 5.06 -1.60 -27.56
CA ALA A 278 6.12 -0.60 -27.37
C ALA A 278 7.25 -0.72 -28.39
N SER A 279 7.45 -1.91 -28.99
CA SER A 279 8.60 -2.17 -29.85
C SER A 279 8.47 -1.66 -31.29
N ASN A 280 7.25 -1.42 -31.78
CA ASN A 280 6.99 -0.92 -33.14
C ASN A 280 5.69 -0.10 -33.21
N PRO A 281 5.78 1.24 -33.28
CA PRO A 281 4.63 2.14 -33.34
C PRO A 281 3.69 1.90 -34.53
N ASP A 282 4.22 1.52 -35.70
CA ASP A 282 3.42 1.30 -36.93
C ASP A 282 2.57 0.02 -36.84
N LEU A 283 3.09 -1.01 -36.19
CA LEU A 283 2.35 -2.24 -35.91
C LEU A 283 1.46 -2.11 -34.67
N ALA A 284 1.71 -1.15 -33.81
CA ALA A 284 0.99 -1.00 -32.55
C ALA A 284 -0.52 -0.79 -32.75
N TYR A 285 -0.93 0.00 -33.75
CA TYR A 285 -2.36 0.24 -33.99
C TYR A 285 -3.08 -1.02 -34.50
N SER A 286 -2.51 -1.72 -35.50
CA SER A 286 -3.07 -2.95 -36.05
C SER A 286 -3.15 -4.06 -34.99
N GLU A 287 -2.12 -4.18 -34.14
CA GLU A 287 -2.09 -5.10 -33.00
C GLU A 287 -3.18 -4.76 -31.96
N ARG A 288 -3.34 -3.47 -31.63
CA ARG A 288 -4.40 -3.03 -30.71
C ARG A 288 -5.80 -3.34 -31.23
N ILE A 289 -6.05 -3.16 -32.52
CA ILE A 289 -7.34 -3.51 -33.14
C ILE A 289 -7.56 -5.03 -33.14
N ARG A 290 -6.52 -5.81 -33.40
CA ARG A 290 -6.59 -7.29 -33.30
C ARG A 290 -6.93 -7.71 -31.88
N ASN A 291 -6.20 -7.20 -30.89
CA ASN A 291 -6.45 -7.47 -29.47
C ASN A 291 -7.88 -7.10 -29.06
N PHE A 292 -8.40 -5.97 -29.57
CA PHE A 292 -9.77 -5.58 -29.31
C PHE A 292 -10.81 -6.55 -29.89
N LYS A 293 -10.56 -7.09 -31.09
CA LYS A 293 -11.42 -8.13 -31.65
C LYS A 293 -11.39 -9.41 -30.83
N THR A 294 -10.21 -9.82 -30.36
CA THR A 294 -10.06 -10.95 -29.42
C THR A 294 -10.82 -10.69 -28.13
N LEU A 295 -10.66 -9.50 -27.53
CA LEU A 295 -11.37 -9.13 -26.31
C LEU A 295 -12.90 -9.19 -26.46
N LEU A 296 -13.45 -8.76 -27.61
CA LEU A 296 -14.88 -8.87 -27.91
C LEU A 296 -15.31 -10.33 -28.04
N ALA A 297 -14.50 -11.18 -28.69
CA ALA A 297 -14.80 -12.61 -28.83
C ALA A 297 -14.78 -13.34 -27.49
N ASP A 298 -13.76 -13.10 -26.66
CA ASP A 298 -13.65 -13.67 -25.31
C ASP A 298 -14.81 -13.22 -24.42
N SER A 299 -15.18 -11.94 -24.52
CA SER A 299 -16.33 -11.38 -23.81
C SER A 299 -17.65 -12.02 -24.26
N TYR A 300 -17.83 -12.26 -25.56
CA TYR A 300 -18.98 -12.98 -26.10
C TYR A 300 -19.07 -14.39 -25.52
N HIS A 301 -17.98 -15.15 -25.54
CA HIS A 301 -17.94 -16.50 -24.97
C HIS A 301 -18.24 -16.50 -23.47
N ALA A 302 -17.66 -15.55 -22.72
CA ALA A 302 -17.91 -15.42 -21.29
C ALA A 302 -19.37 -15.09 -20.97
N LEU A 303 -20.02 -14.22 -21.76
CA LEU A 303 -21.42 -13.83 -21.60
C LEU A 303 -22.41 -14.89 -22.10
N SER A 304 -21.96 -15.88 -22.87
CA SER A 304 -22.83 -16.97 -23.36
C SER A 304 -23.27 -17.90 -22.23
N GLN A 305 -22.59 -17.89 -21.09
CA GLN A 305 -23.06 -18.56 -19.89
C GLN A 305 -24.03 -17.62 -19.14
N PRO A 306 -25.33 -17.94 -19.06
CA PRO A 306 -26.26 -17.09 -18.35
C PRO A 306 -26.00 -17.09 -16.85
N PRO A 307 -26.32 -16.01 -16.12
CA PRO A 307 -26.32 -16.03 -14.67
C PRO A 307 -27.32 -17.06 -14.14
N GLU A 308 -27.04 -17.59 -12.95
CA GLU A 308 -27.90 -18.61 -12.30
C GLU A 308 -29.37 -18.17 -12.14
N SER A 309 -29.62 -16.87 -12.11
CA SER A 309 -30.97 -16.28 -11.98
C SER A 309 -31.23 -15.31 -13.14
N SER A 310 -32.41 -15.40 -13.74
CA SER A 310 -32.87 -14.47 -14.77
C SER A 310 -33.14 -13.08 -14.17
N GLY A 311 -32.87 -12.04 -14.96
CA GLY A 311 -33.14 -10.65 -14.59
C GLY A 311 -32.08 -9.99 -13.71
N VAL A 312 -31.00 -10.69 -13.37
CA VAL A 312 -29.85 -10.08 -12.64
C VAL A 312 -29.09 -9.15 -13.59
N PRO A 313 -28.84 -7.88 -13.21
CA PRO A 313 -27.99 -6.97 -13.99
C PRO A 313 -26.59 -7.58 -14.23
N ARG A 314 -26.06 -7.38 -15.44
CA ARG A 314 -24.73 -7.86 -15.82
C ARG A 314 -23.76 -6.72 -16.01
N LEU A 315 -22.52 -6.92 -15.51
CA LEU A 315 -21.40 -5.99 -15.66
C LEU A 315 -20.21 -6.74 -16.29
N LEU A 316 -19.89 -6.39 -17.51
CA LEU A 316 -18.66 -6.81 -18.18
C LEU A 316 -17.54 -5.82 -17.85
N VAL A 317 -16.39 -6.33 -17.44
CA VAL A 317 -15.23 -5.52 -17.03
C VAL A 317 -14.04 -5.82 -17.93
N TRP A 318 -13.50 -4.76 -18.53
CA TRP A 318 -12.25 -4.77 -19.28
C TRP A 318 -11.18 -3.97 -18.52
N PRO A 319 -10.02 -4.58 -18.25
CA PRO A 319 -8.97 -3.94 -17.46
C PRO A 319 -8.28 -2.77 -18.19
N GLU A 320 -7.27 -2.20 -17.53
CA GLU A 320 -6.46 -1.10 -18.07
C GLU A 320 -5.62 -1.56 -19.28
N SER A 321 -5.44 -0.65 -20.25
CA SER A 321 -4.58 -0.79 -21.45
C SER A 321 -5.00 -1.85 -22.47
N VAL A 322 -6.21 -2.39 -22.39
CA VAL A 322 -6.73 -3.36 -23.36
C VAL A 322 -7.59 -2.70 -24.44
N PHE A 323 -8.11 -1.52 -24.18
CA PHE A 323 -8.90 -0.75 -25.13
C PHE A 323 -7.98 -0.08 -26.18
N PRO A 324 -8.29 -0.17 -27.50
CA PRO A 324 -7.32 0.13 -28.55
C PRO A 324 -7.02 1.61 -28.78
N ALA A 325 -7.91 2.50 -28.35
CA ALA A 325 -7.84 3.93 -28.66
C ALA A 325 -8.41 4.78 -27.51
N ALA A 326 -8.33 6.10 -27.65
CA ALA A 326 -9.05 7.01 -26.76
C ALA A 326 -10.56 6.92 -27.01
N PHE A 327 -11.30 6.50 -25.99
CA PHE A 327 -12.72 6.16 -26.09
C PHE A 327 -13.56 7.31 -26.68
N PHE A 328 -13.34 8.55 -26.23
CA PHE A 328 -14.09 9.70 -26.69
C PHE A 328 -13.60 10.26 -28.04
N LYS A 329 -12.39 9.92 -28.48
CA LYS A 329 -11.78 10.45 -29.74
C LYS A 329 -11.92 9.49 -30.92
N ASN A 330 -12.27 8.22 -30.68
CA ASN A 330 -12.46 7.23 -31.74
C ASN A 330 -13.92 6.76 -31.83
N PRO A 331 -14.71 7.32 -32.78
CA PRO A 331 -16.12 6.98 -32.92
C PRO A 331 -16.38 5.50 -33.24
N GLU A 332 -15.53 4.87 -34.04
CA GLU A 332 -15.71 3.47 -34.49
C GLU A 332 -15.64 2.50 -33.32
N THR A 333 -14.58 2.57 -32.53
CA THR A 333 -14.41 1.70 -31.35
C THR A 333 -15.46 1.99 -30.29
N ARG A 334 -15.83 3.25 -30.08
CA ARG A 334 -16.93 3.63 -29.18
C ARG A 334 -18.27 3.05 -29.63
N GLN A 335 -18.59 3.12 -30.94
CA GLN A 335 -19.81 2.54 -31.49
C GLN A 335 -19.83 1.01 -31.36
N ALA A 336 -18.66 0.36 -31.55
CA ALA A 336 -18.53 -1.09 -31.36
C ALA A 336 -18.86 -1.48 -29.91
N VAL A 337 -18.32 -0.76 -28.90
CA VAL A 337 -18.65 -0.98 -27.49
C VAL A 337 -20.14 -0.75 -27.21
N SER A 338 -20.70 0.37 -27.70
CA SER A 338 -22.13 0.69 -27.53
C SER A 338 -23.05 -0.35 -28.17
N ARG A 339 -22.66 -0.88 -29.32
CA ARG A 339 -23.41 -1.95 -30.01
C ARG A 339 -23.33 -3.25 -29.21
N PHE A 340 -22.13 -3.66 -28.80
CA PHE A 340 -21.90 -4.87 -28.01
C PHE A 340 -22.70 -4.83 -26.69
N ALA A 341 -22.71 -3.68 -25.99
CA ALA A 341 -23.50 -3.49 -24.77
C ALA A 341 -25.00 -3.73 -25.00
N ARG A 342 -25.57 -3.16 -26.09
CA ARG A 342 -26.99 -3.34 -26.46
C ARG A 342 -27.33 -4.76 -26.86
N GLU A 343 -26.50 -5.38 -27.74
CA GLU A 343 -26.74 -6.74 -28.24
C GLU A 343 -26.75 -7.77 -27.11
N HIS A 344 -25.89 -7.56 -26.09
CA HIS A 344 -25.76 -8.48 -24.95
C HIS A 344 -26.53 -8.02 -23.70
N GLN A 345 -27.25 -6.90 -23.76
CA GLN A 345 -27.99 -6.32 -22.61
C GLN A 345 -27.11 -6.27 -21.35
N THR A 346 -25.88 -5.79 -21.50
CA THR A 346 -24.84 -5.85 -20.50
C THR A 346 -24.16 -4.48 -20.37
N ALA A 347 -23.98 -3.99 -19.14
CA ALA A 347 -23.17 -2.81 -18.92
C ALA A 347 -21.68 -3.16 -19.09
N ILE A 348 -20.89 -2.23 -19.64
CA ILE A 348 -19.46 -2.41 -19.87
C ILE A 348 -18.68 -1.35 -19.11
N LEU A 349 -17.77 -1.79 -18.24
CA LEU A 349 -16.80 -0.93 -17.56
C LEU A 349 -15.43 -1.14 -18.19
N LEU A 350 -14.79 -0.07 -18.62
CA LEU A 350 -13.49 -0.12 -19.29
C LEU A 350 -12.58 1.03 -18.86
N ALA A 351 -11.26 0.84 -18.98
CA ALA A 351 -10.29 1.91 -18.87
C ALA A 351 -9.79 2.34 -20.26
N SER A 352 -9.50 3.63 -20.39
CA SER A 352 -8.98 4.25 -21.61
C SER A 352 -8.11 5.45 -21.27
N VAL A 353 -7.54 6.08 -22.30
CA VAL A 353 -6.87 7.38 -22.20
C VAL A 353 -7.71 8.41 -22.90
N ASP A 354 -7.69 9.62 -22.42
CA ASP A 354 -8.23 10.79 -23.11
C ASP A 354 -7.21 11.93 -23.09
N TRP A 355 -7.44 12.96 -23.89
CA TRP A 355 -6.60 14.16 -23.89
C TRP A 355 -7.38 15.41 -24.24
N SER A 356 -6.89 16.53 -23.74
CA SER A 356 -7.33 17.89 -24.06
C SER A 356 -6.16 18.74 -24.54
N GLY A 357 -6.43 19.93 -25.06
CA GLY A 357 -5.40 20.85 -25.54
C GLY A 357 -5.18 20.83 -27.05
N THR A 358 -4.12 21.43 -27.51
CA THR A 358 -3.73 21.62 -28.93
C THR A 358 -2.47 20.84 -29.27
N PRO A 359 -2.18 20.58 -30.56
CA PRO A 359 -0.93 19.98 -31.00
C PRO A 359 0.30 20.66 -30.36
N GLY A 360 1.16 19.86 -29.74
CA GLY A 360 2.34 20.32 -29.00
C GLY A 360 2.07 20.69 -27.52
N ASN A 361 0.79 20.74 -27.07
CA ASN A 361 0.44 20.99 -25.67
C ASN A 361 -0.77 20.12 -25.25
N TYR A 362 -0.68 18.82 -25.49
CA TYR A 362 -1.69 17.87 -25.06
C TYR A 362 -1.53 17.54 -23.56
N ARG A 363 -2.68 17.49 -22.87
CA ARG A 363 -2.78 17.00 -21.49
C ARG A 363 -3.51 15.67 -21.51
N PHE A 364 -2.83 14.61 -21.15
CA PHE A 364 -3.37 13.26 -21.12
C PHE A 364 -4.05 12.98 -19.78
N GLN A 365 -5.07 12.13 -19.80
CA GLN A 365 -5.81 11.69 -18.63
C GLN A 365 -6.08 10.21 -18.74
N GLY A 366 -5.75 9.42 -17.70
CA GLY A 366 -6.26 8.07 -17.53
C GLY A 366 -7.73 8.14 -17.14
N ILE A 367 -8.57 7.41 -17.83
CA ILE A 367 -10.01 7.45 -17.58
C ILE A 367 -10.60 6.05 -17.44
N SER A 368 -11.63 5.91 -16.60
CA SER A 368 -12.57 4.79 -16.68
C SER A 368 -13.94 5.27 -17.13
N VAL A 369 -14.64 4.42 -17.89
CA VAL A 369 -15.92 4.75 -18.51
C VAL A 369 -16.90 3.61 -18.26
N LEU A 370 -18.12 3.94 -17.81
CA LEU A 370 -19.25 3.01 -17.74
C LEU A 370 -20.19 3.25 -18.92
N VAL A 371 -20.40 2.22 -19.72
CA VAL A 371 -21.42 2.17 -20.79
C VAL A 371 -22.57 1.29 -20.30
N GLY A 372 -23.79 1.80 -20.33
CA GLY A 372 -24.99 1.07 -19.91
C GLY A 372 -25.41 -0.02 -20.91
N PRO A 373 -26.35 -0.92 -20.50
CA PRO A 373 -26.87 -1.97 -21.39
C PRO A 373 -27.66 -1.42 -22.59
N ASP A 374 -28.05 -0.15 -22.54
CA ASP A 374 -28.64 0.61 -23.65
C ASP A 374 -27.56 1.18 -24.64
N GLY A 375 -26.28 0.94 -24.36
CA GLY A 375 -25.16 1.45 -25.13
C GLY A 375 -24.85 2.94 -24.90
N GLN A 376 -25.47 3.58 -23.91
CA GLN A 376 -25.20 4.98 -23.57
C GLN A 376 -24.10 5.07 -22.50
N VAL A 377 -23.27 6.11 -22.59
CA VAL A 377 -22.27 6.40 -21.55
C VAL A 377 -22.99 6.89 -20.29
N ARG A 378 -22.77 6.18 -19.18
CA ARG A 378 -23.36 6.50 -17.87
C ARG A 378 -22.47 7.41 -17.03
N GLY A 379 -21.17 7.44 -17.33
CA GLY A 379 -20.21 8.27 -16.60
C GLY A 379 -18.79 8.05 -17.00
N ARG A 380 -17.94 8.96 -16.51
CA ARG A 380 -16.49 8.98 -16.66
C ARG A 380 -15.85 9.29 -15.31
N TYR A 381 -14.76 8.62 -15.01
CA TYR A 381 -13.84 8.94 -13.92
C TYR A 381 -12.49 9.27 -14.49
N ASN A 382 -11.79 10.26 -13.95
CA ASN A 382 -10.42 10.60 -14.27
C ASN A 382 -9.52 10.15 -13.12
N LYS A 383 -8.46 9.40 -13.44
CA LYS A 383 -7.47 8.89 -12.48
C LYS A 383 -6.93 10.03 -11.61
N ILE A 384 -6.97 9.86 -10.29
CA ILE A 384 -6.57 10.89 -9.32
C ILE A 384 -5.14 10.67 -8.87
N PHE A 385 -4.78 9.45 -8.46
CA PHE A 385 -3.45 9.14 -7.96
C PHE A 385 -2.56 8.60 -9.10
N LEU A 386 -1.71 9.49 -9.62
CA LEU A 386 -0.83 9.17 -10.74
C LEU A 386 0.42 8.43 -10.27
N ILE A 387 0.94 7.54 -11.13
CA ILE A 387 2.17 6.79 -10.84
C ILE A 387 3.37 7.75 -10.88
N PRO A 388 4.11 7.90 -9.76
CA PRO A 388 5.32 8.72 -9.75
C PRO A 388 6.35 8.19 -10.75
N PHE A 389 6.93 9.10 -11.53
CA PHE A 389 7.91 8.84 -12.60
C PHE A 389 7.41 7.96 -13.77
N GLY A 390 6.14 7.59 -13.77
CA GLY A 390 5.49 6.92 -14.90
C GLY A 390 4.44 7.80 -15.57
N GLU A 391 3.58 8.42 -14.78
CA GLU A 391 2.48 9.28 -15.24
C GLU A 391 2.65 10.74 -14.77
N THR A 392 3.51 11.00 -13.79
CA THR A 392 3.83 12.35 -13.30
C THR A 392 5.26 12.42 -12.81
N ILE A 393 5.87 13.60 -12.91
CA ILE A 393 7.16 13.89 -12.29
C ILE A 393 6.90 14.60 -10.96
N PRO A 394 7.14 13.94 -9.82
CA PRO A 394 6.94 14.56 -8.52
C PRO A 394 7.78 15.85 -8.39
N LEU A 395 7.19 16.88 -7.79
CA LEU A 395 7.85 18.18 -7.57
C LEU A 395 8.32 18.90 -8.84
N SER A 396 7.76 18.58 -10.02
CA SER A 396 8.12 19.24 -11.29
C SER A 396 7.97 20.76 -11.26
N ASP A 397 6.96 21.27 -10.56
CA ASP A 397 6.74 22.71 -10.40
C ASP A 397 7.80 23.38 -9.52
N TRP A 398 8.40 22.65 -8.58
CA TRP A 398 9.44 23.15 -7.67
C TRP A 398 10.84 23.04 -8.29
N PHE A 399 11.06 22.03 -9.11
CA PHE A 399 12.35 21.73 -9.73
C PHE A 399 12.22 21.53 -11.25
N PRO A 400 11.85 22.59 -12.03
CA PRO A 400 11.57 22.46 -13.46
C PRO A 400 12.79 22.01 -14.29
N GLY A 401 14.00 22.40 -13.91
CA GLY A 401 15.23 21.95 -14.58
C GLY A 401 15.49 20.45 -14.42
N LEU A 402 15.22 19.89 -13.23
CA LEU A 402 15.29 18.45 -12.99
C LEU A 402 14.21 17.72 -13.78
N ALA A 403 12.99 18.25 -13.78
CA ALA A 403 11.89 17.67 -14.54
C ALA A 403 12.21 17.62 -16.05
N GLN A 404 12.81 18.68 -16.61
CA GLN A 404 13.25 18.69 -18.00
C GLN A 404 14.34 17.66 -18.27
N LEU A 405 15.35 17.56 -17.41
CA LEU A 405 16.40 16.55 -17.52
C LEU A 405 15.83 15.12 -17.52
N LEU A 406 14.83 14.84 -16.67
CA LEU A 406 14.17 13.53 -16.61
C LEU A 406 13.39 13.26 -17.91
N ARG A 407 12.65 14.25 -18.46
CA ARG A 407 11.93 14.11 -19.74
C ARG A 407 12.85 13.78 -20.90
N GLU A 408 14.03 14.39 -20.94
CA GLU A 408 15.01 14.22 -22.02
C GLU A 408 15.71 12.85 -21.98
N ASN A 409 15.81 12.23 -20.79
CA ASN A 409 16.62 11.03 -20.58
C ASN A 409 15.81 9.75 -20.26
N ILE A 410 14.53 9.87 -19.89
CA ILE A 410 13.69 8.71 -19.57
C ILE A 410 12.62 8.54 -20.64
N HIS A 411 12.70 7.45 -21.38
CA HIS A 411 11.69 7.08 -22.37
C HIS A 411 10.37 6.69 -21.68
N ASN A 412 9.25 6.95 -22.35
CA ASN A 412 7.90 6.66 -21.87
C ASN A 412 7.51 7.38 -20.56
N LEU A 413 8.22 8.43 -20.19
CA LEU A 413 7.79 9.32 -19.12
C LEU A 413 6.64 10.19 -19.67
N SER A 414 5.42 9.89 -19.24
CA SER A 414 4.22 10.62 -19.63
C SER A 414 3.82 11.58 -18.53
N GLU A 415 3.28 12.74 -18.90
CA GLU A 415 2.66 13.66 -17.94
C GLU A 415 1.16 13.62 -18.12
N PHE A 416 0.51 12.97 -17.17
CA PHE A 416 -0.95 12.92 -17.07
C PHE A 416 -1.45 14.03 -16.16
N GLU A 417 -2.65 14.50 -16.43
CA GLU A 417 -3.38 15.41 -15.55
C GLU A 417 -4.23 14.58 -14.58
N ALA A 418 -4.05 14.84 -13.28
CA ALA A 418 -4.81 14.17 -12.25
C ALA A 418 -6.27 14.62 -12.22
N GLY A 419 -7.20 13.67 -12.01
CA GLY A 419 -8.59 13.93 -11.72
C GLY A 419 -8.77 14.59 -10.34
N ARG A 420 -10.02 15.04 -10.06
CA ARG A 420 -10.37 15.68 -8.78
C ARG A 420 -11.63 15.11 -8.15
N GLU A 421 -12.42 14.36 -8.93
CA GLU A 421 -13.73 13.86 -8.52
C GLU A 421 -13.71 12.38 -8.23
N PHE A 422 -14.14 11.99 -7.05
CA PHE A 422 -14.30 10.60 -6.63
C PHE A 422 -15.63 10.05 -7.14
N THR A 423 -15.65 9.62 -8.40
CA THR A 423 -16.86 9.24 -9.12
C THR A 423 -17.43 7.91 -8.63
N ALA A 424 -18.72 7.88 -8.32
CA ALA A 424 -19.52 6.67 -8.17
C ALA A 424 -20.53 6.61 -9.33
N PHE A 425 -20.34 5.65 -10.24
CA PHE A 425 -21.19 5.44 -11.40
C PHE A 425 -22.54 4.83 -11.01
N SER A 426 -23.62 5.29 -11.60
CA SER A 426 -24.95 4.69 -11.45
C SER A 426 -25.12 3.60 -12.51
N LEU A 427 -25.15 2.34 -12.12
CA LEU A 427 -25.49 1.21 -12.98
C LEU A 427 -27.01 1.06 -13.11
N SER A 428 -27.72 1.24 -12.01
CA SER A 428 -29.18 1.34 -11.91
C SER A 428 -29.54 2.29 -10.77
N GLU A 429 -30.83 2.46 -10.49
CA GLU A 429 -31.28 3.27 -9.34
C GLU A 429 -30.75 2.74 -8.00
N GLN A 430 -30.57 1.42 -7.88
CA GLN A 430 -30.16 0.74 -6.65
C GLN A 430 -28.68 0.35 -6.61
N LEU A 431 -27.98 0.35 -7.77
CA LEU A 431 -26.63 -0.13 -7.90
C LEU A 431 -25.69 0.98 -8.34
N ARG A 432 -24.70 1.25 -7.49
CA ARG A 432 -23.61 2.18 -7.80
C ARG A 432 -22.27 1.48 -7.64
N LEU A 433 -21.33 1.78 -8.53
CA LEU A 433 -19.98 1.25 -8.49
C LEU A 433 -18.94 2.33 -8.76
N SER A 434 -17.72 2.10 -8.38
CA SER A 434 -16.59 2.97 -8.70
C SER A 434 -15.51 2.20 -9.46
N ALA A 435 -14.69 2.92 -10.23
CA ALA A 435 -13.68 2.31 -11.06
C ALA A 435 -12.32 3.02 -10.94
N PRO A 436 -11.65 2.91 -9.76
CA PRO A 436 -10.29 3.40 -9.61
C PRO A 436 -9.34 2.68 -10.57
N ILE A 437 -8.30 3.39 -11.05
CA ILE A 437 -7.38 2.87 -12.04
C ILE A 437 -6.03 2.58 -11.39
N CYS A 438 -5.58 1.32 -11.48
CA CYS A 438 -4.25 0.87 -11.13
C CYS A 438 -3.77 1.38 -9.75
N PHE A 439 -2.81 2.31 -9.72
CA PHE A 439 -2.20 2.88 -8.51
C PHE A 439 -3.13 3.76 -7.65
N ASP A 440 -4.31 4.11 -8.11
CA ASP A 440 -5.31 4.82 -7.29
C ASP A 440 -5.58 4.15 -5.94
N ILE A 441 -5.43 2.83 -5.87
CA ILE A 441 -5.66 2.04 -4.65
C ILE A 441 -4.66 2.33 -3.53
N PHE A 442 -3.45 2.80 -3.87
CA PHE A 442 -2.44 3.14 -2.87
C PHE A 442 -2.83 4.39 -2.08
N ALA A 443 -3.62 5.30 -2.66
CA ALA A 443 -4.21 6.41 -1.93
C ALA A 443 -5.46 5.94 -1.16
N PRO A 444 -5.43 5.86 0.20
CA PRO A 444 -6.54 5.36 1.00
C PRO A 444 -7.85 6.11 0.75
N ASP A 445 -7.75 7.41 0.49
CA ASP A 445 -8.88 8.30 0.28
C ASP A 445 -9.63 8.03 -1.03
N THR A 446 -9.02 7.36 -2.00
CA THR A 446 -9.67 7.14 -3.31
C THR A 446 -10.92 6.26 -3.16
N ILE A 447 -10.76 5.01 -2.72
CA ILE A 447 -11.91 4.09 -2.55
C ILE A 447 -12.82 4.59 -1.43
N ARG A 448 -12.25 5.16 -0.35
CA ARG A 448 -13.03 5.72 0.75
C ARG A 448 -14.03 6.78 0.27
N ASN A 449 -13.58 7.79 -0.44
CA ASN A 449 -14.46 8.86 -0.92
C ASN A 449 -15.43 8.37 -2.00
N MET A 450 -15.01 7.45 -2.88
CA MET A 450 -15.92 6.82 -3.84
C MET A 450 -17.03 6.03 -3.13
N THR A 451 -16.71 5.33 -2.04
CA THR A 451 -17.72 4.61 -1.26
C THR A 451 -18.65 5.57 -0.50
N ARG A 452 -18.11 6.66 0.07
CA ARG A 452 -18.95 7.73 0.67
C ARG A 452 -19.88 8.39 -0.34
N ASN A 453 -19.49 8.44 -1.62
CA ASN A 453 -20.34 8.90 -2.71
C ASN A 453 -21.36 7.83 -3.18
N GLY A 454 -21.46 6.71 -2.45
CA GLY A 454 -22.47 5.67 -2.62
C GLY A 454 -22.03 4.45 -3.43
N SER A 455 -20.73 4.29 -3.75
CA SER A 455 -20.23 3.08 -4.40
C SER A 455 -20.39 1.86 -3.47
N GLN A 456 -20.98 0.79 -4.01
CA GLN A 456 -21.20 -0.50 -3.33
C GLN A 456 -20.22 -1.58 -3.80
N LEU A 457 -19.48 -1.31 -4.88
CA LEU A 457 -18.45 -2.15 -5.46
C LEU A 457 -17.36 -1.23 -6.03
N ALA A 458 -16.12 -1.43 -5.64
CA ALA A 458 -14.99 -0.81 -6.31
C ALA A 458 -14.40 -1.80 -7.33
N VAL A 459 -14.14 -1.34 -8.55
CA VAL A 459 -13.53 -2.14 -9.62
C VAL A 459 -12.19 -1.50 -9.98
N ASN A 460 -11.09 -2.07 -9.49
CA ASN A 460 -9.76 -1.58 -9.83
C ASN A 460 -9.33 -2.14 -11.19
N LEU A 461 -9.23 -1.24 -12.17
CA LEU A 461 -8.82 -1.56 -13.53
C LEU A 461 -7.31 -1.38 -13.66
N SER A 462 -6.56 -2.47 -13.84
CA SER A 462 -5.10 -2.45 -13.77
C SER A 462 -4.41 -3.15 -14.96
N ASN A 463 -3.15 -2.75 -15.18
CA ASN A 463 -2.26 -3.45 -16.08
C ASN A 463 -0.89 -3.64 -15.42
N LEU A 464 -0.54 -4.87 -15.08
CA LEU A 464 0.69 -5.19 -14.37
C LEU A 464 1.84 -5.62 -15.29
N ALA A 465 1.69 -5.55 -16.61
CA ALA A 465 2.76 -5.86 -17.56
C ALA A 465 4.03 -5.01 -17.31
N TRP A 466 3.86 -3.80 -16.80
CA TRP A 466 4.95 -2.87 -16.43
C TRP A 466 5.92 -3.46 -15.41
N PHE A 467 5.45 -4.34 -14.54
CA PHE A 467 6.20 -4.83 -13.38
C PHE A 467 6.79 -6.22 -13.59
N GLY A 468 6.46 -6.88 -14.72
CA GLY A 468 6.96 -8.22 -15.04
C GLY A 468 6.53 -9.30 -14.05
N GLN A 469 7.25 -10.42 -14.05
CA GLN A 469 7.06 -11.46 -13.04
C GLN A 469 7.68 -11.03 -11.71
N SER A 470 6.89 -10.39 -10.87
CA SER A 470 7.34 -9.81 -9.61
C SER A 470 6.25 -9.86 -8.54
N THR A 471 6.59 -9.42 -7.35
CA THR A 471 5.67 -9.31 -6.20
C THR A 471 4.63 -8.17 -6.34
N ALA A 472 4.66 -7.38 -7.42
CA ALA A 472 3.75 -6.23 -7.59
C ALA A 472 2.28 -6.63 -7.51
N SER A 473 1.90 -7.77 -8.13
CA SER A 473 0.52 -8.26 -8.08
C SER A 473 0.07 -8.64 -6.68
N ASP A 474 0.94 -9.33 -5.92
CA ASP A 474 0.65 -9.71 -4.53
C ASP A 474 0.54 -8.47 -3.64
N ASN A 475 1.40 -7.49 -3.88
CA ASN A 475 1.39 -6.22 -3.17
C ASN A 475 0.09 -5.43 -3.42
N MET A 476 -0.34 -5.34 -4.68
CA MET A 476 -1.59 -4.66 -5.04
C MET A 476 -2.81 -5.39 -4.48
N GLU A 477 -2.86 -6.72 -4.57
CA GLU A 477 -3.94 -7.51 -3.98
C GLU A 477 -4.04 -7.28 -2.46
N ALA A 478 -2.90 -7.26 -1.75
CA ALA A 478 -2.86 -7.00 -0.32
C ALA A 478 -3.44 -5.61 0.02
N VAL A 479 -3.07 -4.58 -0.76
CA VAL A 479 -3.63 -3.23 -0.58
C VAL A 479 -5.13 -3.23 -0.85
N LEU A 480 -5.61 -3.90 -1.90
CA LEU A 480 -7.04 -4.00 -2.20
C LEU A 480 -7.83 -4.71 -1.11
N ARG A 481 -7.26 -5.75 -0.47
CA ARG A 481 -7.87 -6.38 0.72
C ARG A 481 -8.07 -5.36 1.84
N TRP A 482 -7.06 -4.53 2.13
CA TRP A 482 -7.20 -3.45 3.12
C TRP A 482 -8.28 -2.45 2.72
N ARG A 483 -8.30 -2.01 1.46
CA ARG A 483 -9.34 -1.09 0.96
C ARG A 483 -10.74 -1.69 1.12
N ALA A 484 -10.91 -3.00 0.85
CA ALA A 484 -12.18 -3.69 1.02
C ALA A 484 -12.64 -3.69 2.48
N ILE A 485 -11.75 -4.05 3.42
CA ILE A 485 -12.07 -4.12 4.85
C ILE A 485 -12.29 -2.73 5.44
N GLU A 486 -11.39 -1.78 5.18
CA GLU A 486 -11.48 -0.39 5.66
C GLU A 486 -12.80 0.29 5.28
N ASN A 487 -13.34 -0.05 4.11
CA ASN A 487 -14.54 0.56 3.58
C ASN A 487 -15.79 -0.32 3.70
N ARG A 488 -15.64 -1.56 4.13
CA ARG A 488 -16.71 -2.59 4.12
C ARG A 488 -17.40 -2.67 2.76
N THR A 489 -16.59 -2.64 1.70
CA THR A 489 -17.04 -2.60 0.31
C THR A 489 -16.26 -3.64 -0.49
N PRO A 490 -16.93 -4.57 -1.22
CA PRO A 490 -16.24 -5.51 -2.10
C PRO A 490 -15.38 -4.78 -3.14
N VAL A 491 -14.27 -5.41 -3.50
CA VAL A 491 -13.35 -4.88 -4.52
C VAL A 491 -13.04 -5.95 -5.56
N LEU A 492 -13.27 -5.65 -6.83
CA LEU A 492 -12.78 -6.44 -7.94
C LEU A 492 -11.40 -5.92 -8.37
N PHE A 493 -10.39 -6.74 -8.28
CA PHE A 493 -9.12 -6.53 -8.93
C PHE A 493 -9.23 -7.07 -10.35
N ALA A 494 -9.40 -6.22 -11.35
CA ALA A 494 -9.48 -6.56 -12.77
C ALA A 494 -8.19 -6.15 -13.46
N SER A 495 -7.36 -7.11 -13.84
CA SER A 495 -6.05 -6.84 -14.42
C SER A 495 -5.93 -7.45 -15.83
N ASN A 496 -5.14 -6.78 -16.70
CA ASN A 496 -4.79 -7.33 -17.99
C ASN A 496 -4.01 -8.65 -17.87
N ASN A 497 -3.04 -8.70 -16.96
CA ASN A 497 -2.12 -9.84 -16.79
C ASN A 497 -1.63 -10.01 -15.34
N GLY A 498 -2.30 -9.38 -14.38
CA GLY A 498 -2.11 -9.62 -12.96
C GLY A 498 -2.93 -10.81 -12.47
N ARG A 499 -3.08 -10.91 -11.16
CA ARG A 499 -3.90 -11.95 -10.52
C ARG A 499 -5.30 -11.40 -10.26
N SER A 500 -6.14 -11.37 -11.29
CA SER A 500 -7.52 -10.89 -11.10
C SER A 500 -8.26 -11.71 -10.06
N VAL A 501 -9.01 -11.05 -9.18
CA VAL A 501 -9.78 -11.67 -8.10
C VAL A 501 -10.86 -10.72 -7.60
N LEU A 502 -12.02 -11.26 -7.22
CA LEU A 502 -13.05 -10.52 -6.48
C LEU A 502 -12.85 -10.73 -4.98
N ILE A 503 -12.69 -9.64 -4.24
CA ILE A 503 -12.43 -9.59 -2.80
C ILE A 503 -13.70 -9.08 -2.11
N GLY A 504 -14.17 -9.82 -1.10
CA GLY A 504 -15.32 -9.44 -0.28
C GLY A 504 -15.03 -8.27 0.67
N ALA A 505 -16.08 -7.70 1.22
CA ALA A 505 -16.01 -6.62 2.20
C ALA A 505 -15.29 -7.02 3.52
N ASP A 506 -15.08 -8.31 3.73
CA ASP A 506 -14.30 -8.91 4.82
C ASP A 506 -12.86 -9.25 4.40
N GLY A 507 -12.45 -8.91 3.19
CA GLY A 507 -11.15 -9.23 2.63
C GLY A 507 -10.99 -10.65 2.11
N GLN A 508 -12.02 -11.53 2.18
CA GLN A 508 -11.95 -12.88 1.66
C GLN A 508 -12.15 -12.91 0.14
N SER A 509 -11.57 -13.90 -0.53
CA SER A 509 -11.79 -14.09 -1.96
C SER A 509 -13.19 -14.64 -2.23
N LEU A 510 -13.95 -13.97 -3.08
CA LEU A 510 -15.30 -14.36 -3.51
C LEU A 510 -15.29 -15.04 -4.89
N SER A 511 -14.14 -15.15 -5.54
CA SER A 511 -13.95 -15.82 -6.82
C SER A 511 -12.65 -16.63 -6.82
N PRO A 512 -12.48 -17.57 -7.76
CA PRO A 512 -11.14 -18.06 -8.07
C PRO A 512 -10.21 -16.90 -8.41
N ARG A 513 -8.93 -17.03 -8.03
CA ARG A 513 -7.85 -16.09 -8.40
C ARG A 513 -7.27 -16.55 -9.73
N LEU A 514 -7.20 -15.66 -10.71
CA LEU A 514 -6.52 -15.96 -11.97
C LEU A 514 -5.00 -15.90 -11.80
N GLY A 515 -4.28 -16.63 -12.63
CA GLY A 515 -2.82 -16.67 -12.61
C GLY A 515 -2.19 -15.39 -13.18
N LEU A 516 -0.94 -15.14 -12.80
CA LEU A 516 -0.12 -14.04 -13.34
C LEU A 516 0.31 -14.40 -14.78
N PHE A 517 0.10 -13.51 -15.74
CA PHE A 517 0.34 -13.71 -17.17
C PHE A 517 -0.45 -14.88 -17.80
N GLU A 518 -1.61 -15.15 -17.27
CA GLU A 518 -2.56 -16.12 -17.82
C GLU A 518 -3.79 -15.41 -18.41
N GLU A 519 -4.40 -16.03 -19.40
CA GLU A 519 -5.71 -15.63 -19.89
C GLU A 519 -6.79 -16.28 -19.02
N GLY A 520 -7.87 -15.55 -18.77
CA GLY A 520 -8.95 -16.10 -17.99
C GLY A 520 -10.15 -15.16 -17.81
N VAL A 521 -11.21 -15.71 -17.22
CA VAL A 521 -12.44 -14.98 -16.95
C VAL A 521 -12.90 -15.27 -15.53
N ILE A 522 -13.28 -14.23 -14.80
CA ILE A 522 -14.06 -14.32 -13.57
C ILE A 522 -15.52 -14.12 -13.97
N SER A 523 -16.36 -15.09 -13.70
CA SER A 523 -17.82 -15.01 -13.90
C SER A 523 -18.50 -15.43 -12.60
N THR A 524 -19.13 -14.47 -11.92
CA THR A 524 -19.74 -14.72 -10.60
C THR A 524 -20.87 -13.74 -10.31
N THR A 525 -21.83 -14.17 -9.50
CA THR A 525 -22.90 -13.31 -9.00
C THR A 525 -22.69 -12.99 -7.53
N ILE A 526 -22.68 -11.71 -7.20
CA ILE A 526 -22.58 -11.24 -5.81
C ILE A 526 -23.81 -10.44 -5.43
N LYS A 527 -24.10 -10.39 -4.12
CA LYS A 527 -25.12 -9.51 -3.55
C LYS A 527 -24.44 -8.31 -2.90
N LEU A 528 -24.75 -7.13 -3.37
CA LEU A 528 -24.21 -5.88 -2.88
C LEU A 528 -25.10 -5.29 -1.81
N THR A 529 -24.56 -5.14 -0.61
CA THR A 529 -25.24 -4.55 0.54
C THR A 529 -24.35 -3.43 1.11
N PRO A 530 -24.84 -2.20 1.20
CA PRO A 530 -24.12 -1.14 1.89
C PRO A 530 -23.86 -1.53 3.34
N ARG A 531 -22.63 -1.43 3.80
CA ARG A 531 -22.22 -1.73 5.17
C ARG A 531 -21.58 -0.52 5.81
N PHE A 532 -21.78 -0.39 7.10
CA PHE A 532 -21.11 0.64 7.88
C PHE A 532 -19.65 0.26 8.11
N SER A 533 -18.74 1.24 8.02
CA SER A 533 -17.37 1.16 8.49
C SER A 533 -17.07 2.41 9.30
N PHE A 534 -16.57 2.22 10.52
CA PHE A 534 -16.21 3.34 11.39
C PHE A 534 -15.03 4.13 10.79
N TYR A 535 -14.00 3.43 10.28
CA TYR A 535 -12.84 4.09 9.68
C TYR A 535 -13.23 4.90 8.43
N ARG A 536 -14.10 4.36 7.55
CA ARG A 536 -14.59 5.10 6.39
C ARG A 536 -15.22 6.43 6.76
N GLU A 537 -16.07 6.44 7.77
CA GLU A 537 -16.81 7.64 8.17
C GLU A 537 -15.96 8.61 9.00
N TYR A 538 -15.08 8.09 9.88
CA TYR A 538 -14.42 8.85 10.94
C TYR A 538 -12.87 8.77 10.89
N GLN A 539 -12.27 8.50 9.73
CA GLN A 539 -10.82 8.40 9.57
C GLN A 539 -10.07 9.59 10.19
N GLU A 540 -10.56 10.80 9.97
CA GLU A 540 -9.93 12.02 10.47
C GLU A 540 -9.91 12.03 12.01
N TRP A 541 -10.99 11.59 12.64
CA TRP A 541 -11.07 11.49 14.10
C TRP A 541 -10.16 10.40 14.66
N VAL A 542 -10.05 9.26 13.97
CA VAL A 542 -9.08 8.22 14.35
C VAL A 542 -7.67 8.80 14.34
N ASN A 543 -7.31 9.54 13.31
CA ASN A 543 -5.99 10.14 13.17
C ASN A 543 -5.74 11.26 14.20
N ILE A 544 -6.73 12.11 14.46
CA ILE A 544 -6.66 13.14 15.51
C ILE A 544 -6.50 12.48 16.89
N THR A 545 -7.15 11.35 17.14
CA THR A 545 -7.02 10.61 18.41
C THR A 545 -5.57 10.19 18.65
N TRP A 546 -4.86 9.67 17.65
CA TRP A 546 -3.43 9.33 17.79
C TRP A 546 -2.57 10.55 18.14
N LEU A 547 -2.83 11.70 17.51
CA LEU A 547 -2.15 12.96 17.81
C LEU A 547 -2.43 13.44 19.24
N VAL A 548 -3.69 13.41 19.67
CA VAL A 548 -4.08 13.84 21.03
C VAL A 548 -3.45 12.92 22.08
N LEU A 549 -3.45 11.60 21.86
CA LEU A 549 -2.79 10.65 22.74
C LEU A 549 -1.28 10.89 22.77
N PHE A 550 -0.64 11.13 21.63
CA PHE A 550 0.79 11.48 21.56
C PHE A 550 1.10 12.73 22.40
N LEU A 551 0.39 13.83 22.19
CA LEU A 551 0.61 15.09 22.91
C LEU A 551 0.31 14.96 24.40
N GLY A 552 -0.74 14.25 24.78
CA GLY A 552 -1.11 13.99 26.17
C GLY A 552 -0.06 13.18 26.92
N LEU A 553 0.43 12.10 26.31
CA LEU A 553 1.49 11.25 26.86
C LEU A 553 2.83 12.01 26.96
N LEU A 554 3.14 12.82 25.96
CA LEU A 554 4.33 13.67 25.97
C LEU A 554 4.29 14.68 27.13
N TRP A 555 3.14 15.31 27.35
CA TRP A 555 2.94 16.26 28.45
C TRP A 555 3.04 15.58 29.85
N ILE A 556 2.44 14.39 30.02
CA ILE A 556 2.55 13.59 31.23
C ILE A 556 4.01 13.23 31.50
N GLY A 557 4.74 12.75 30.48
CA GLY A 557 6.15 12.42 30.58
C GLY A 557 7.01 13.61 31.01
N HIS A 558 6.78 14.77 30.39
CA HIS A 558 7.50 16.01 30.76
C HIS A 558 7.20 16.48 32.19
N ARG A 559 5.95 16.42 32.66
CA ARG A 559 5.61 16.74 34.06
C ARG A 559 6.31 15.82 35.05
N GLN A 560 6.38 14.52 34.78
CA GLN A 560 7.08 13.58 35.67
C GLN A 560 8.59 13.85 35.73
N GLU A 561 9.21 14.25 34.63
CA GLU A 561 10.62 14.64 34.62
C GLU A 561 10.89 15.89 35.48
N ASN A 562 10.04 16.88 35.39
CA ASN A 562 10.18 18.10 36.21
C ASN A 562 9.98 17.83 37.70
N LEU A 563 9.08 16.93 38.07
CA LEU A 563 8.88 16.53 39.48
C LEU A 563 10.07 15.73 40.04
N LEU A 564 10.76 14.93 39.19
CA LEU A 564 11.92 14.14 39.60
C LEU A 564 13.23 14.95 39.61
N ASN A 565 13.33 16.04 38.84
CA ASN A 565 14.49 16.91 38.77
C ASN A 565 14.40 18.11 39.70
N GLY A 566 13.25 18.32 40.34
CA GLY A 566 12.99 19.38 41.32
C GLY A 566 13.29 18.99 42.80
N TRP A 567 13.86 17.81 43.00
CA TRP A 567 14.41 17.30 44.27
C TRP A 567 15.94 17.02 44.01
#